data_8bcd4d26e635498714409ddf91d7ee7f
#
_entry.id   8bcd4d26e635498714409ddf91d7ee7f
#
_cell.length_a   1.000
_cell.length_b   1.000
_cell.length_c   1.000
_cell.angle_alpha   90.00
_cell.angle_beta   90.00
_cell.angle_gamma   90.00
#
_symmetry.space_group_name_H-M   'P 1'
#
loop_
_entity.id
_entity.type
_entity.pdbx_description
1 polymer ?
#
loop_
_entity_poly.entity_id
_entity_poly.type
_entity_poly.pdbx_seq_one_letter_code
_entity_poly.pdbx_strand_id
1 'polypeptide(L)'
;MSDKFFLDTNIFVYSATDDDPAKARIATELIRKALTTHKGAVSYQVVQEFFNLALKRFERRMNFEDRQEYLARVFRPLLKIHSSLALYEEALRLHAANKLQWYDALIVGAARESGCAILYSEDLQNGQKFGTLKIVNPFL
;
A
#
# COMPACT_ATOMS: atom_id res chain seq x y z
N MET A 1 20.52 7.49 -1.88
CA MET A 1 19.08 7.74 -2.06
C MET A 1 18.33 6.43 -2.25
N SER A 2 17.18 6.31 -1.65
CA SER A 2 16.37 5.11 -1.78
C SER A 2 15.60 5.12 -3.10
N ASP A 3 15.45 3.95 -3.71
CA ASP A 3 14.54 3.73 -4.83
C ASP A 3 13.41 2.78 -4.46
N LYS A 4 13.25 2.49 -3.16
CA LYS A 4 12.15 1.69 -2.64
C LYS A 4 10.86 2.47 -2.66
N PHE A 5 9.76 1.77 -2.86
CA PHE A 5 8.44 2.38 -2.90
C PHE A 5 7.41 1.53 -2.18
N PHE A 6 6.44 2.19 -1.59
CA PHE A 6 5.36 1.57 -0.83
C PHE A 6 4.07 1.65 -1.64
N LEU A 7 3.28 0.60 -1.62
CA LEU A 7 1.99 0.54 -2.31
C LEU A 7 0.86 0.52 -1.31
N ASP A 8 -0.02 1.52 -1.38
CA ASP A 8 -1.22 1.58 -0.55
C ASP A 8 -2.26 0.56 -1.05
N THR A 9 -3.24 0.29 -0.23
CA THR A 9 -4.25 -0.76 -0.45
C THR A 9 -4.96 -0.64 -1.78
N ASN A 10 -5.32 0.57 -2.20
CA ASN A 10 -6.09 0.79 -3.43
C ASN A 10 -5.38 0.29 -4.68
N ILE A 11 -4.05 0.27 -4.68
CA ILE A 11 -3.29 -0.27 -5.81
C ILE A 11 -3.67 -1.74 -6.05
N PHE A 12 -3.75 -2.51 -4.99
CA PHE A 12 -4.12 -3.93 -5.08
C PHE A 12 -5.59 -4.12 -5.43
N VAL A 13 -6.46 -3.27 -4.87
CA VAL A 13 -7.90 -3.34 -5.15
C VAL A 13 -8.17 -3.05 -6.63
N TYR A 14 -7.59 -2.01 -7.20
CA TYR A 14 -7.77 -1.69 -8.62
C TYR A 14 -7.25 -2.80 -9.52
N SER A 15 -6.12 -3.40 -9.17
CA SER A 15 -5.55 -4.50 -9.96
C SER A 15 -6.43 -5.75 -9.94
N ALA A 16 -7.18 -5.96 -8.87
CA ALA A 16 -8.00 -7.16 -8.67
C ALA A 16 -9.45 -7.00 -9.13
N THR A 17 -9.86 -5.81 -9.56
CA THR A 17 -11.24 -5.52 -9.97
C THR A 17 -11.29 -5.05 -11.41
N ASP A 18 -12.48 -5.09 -12.01
CA ASP A 18 -12.72 -4.64 -13.39
C ASP A 18 -13.43 -3.27 -13.43
N ASP A 19 -13.55 -2.60 -12.30
CA ASP A 19 -14.36 -1.37 -12.20
C ASP A 19 -13.79 -0.22 -13.01
N ASP A 20 -12.46 -0.12 -13.09
CA ASP A 20 -11.77 0.92 -13.82
C ASP A 20 -10.57 0.32 -14.56
N PRO A 21 -10.75 -0.03 -15.84
CA PRO A 21 -9.68 -0.68 -16.60
C PRO A 21 -8.39 0.12 -16.71
N ALA A 22 -8.47 1.45 -16.79
CA ALA A 22 -7.29 2.29 -16.89
C ALA A 22 -6.48 2.26 -15.59
N LYS A 23 -7.15 2.39 -14.44
CA LYS A 23 -6.49 2.29 -13.13
C LYS A 23 -5.98 0.88 -12.87
N ALA A 24 -6.72 -0.14 -13.27
CA ALA A 24 -6.30 -1.54 -13.13
C ALA A 24 -4.97 -1.80 -13.84
N ARG A 25 -4.80 -1.25 -15.03
CA ARG A 25 -3.58 -1.41 -15.82
C ARG A 25 -2.38 -0.75 -15.14
N ILE A 26 -2.55 0.47 -14.66
CA ILE A 26 -1.50 1.20 -13.94
C ILE A 26 -1.13 0.46 -12.65
N ALA A 27 -2.13 0.04 -11.88
CA ALA A 27 -1.94 -0.67 -10.62
C ALA A 27 -1.21 -2.00 -10.85
N THR A 28 -1.61 -2.78 -11.84
CA THR A 28 -0.99 -4.06 -12.16
C THR A 28 0.48 -3.88 -12.53
N GLU A 29 0.81 -2.83 -13.29
CA GLU A 29 2.19 -2.55 -13.66
C GLU A 29 3.05 -2.18 -12.44
N LEU A 30 2.49 -1.40 -11.50
CA LEU A 30 3.20 -1.08 -10.25
C LEU A 30 3.47 -2.31 -9.40
N ILE A 31 2.48 -3.21 -9.28
CA ILE A 31 2.64 -4.45 -8.53
C ILE A 31 3.71 -5.32 -9.19
N ARG A 32 3.67 -5.44 -10.52
CA ARG A 32 4.67 -6.20 -11.26
C ARG A 32 6.07 -5.65 -11.02
N LYS A 33 6.23 -4.34 -11.08
CA LYS A 33 7.50 -3.67 -10.79
C LYS A 33 7.97 -3.96 -9.37
N ALA A 34 7.04 -3.90 -8.39
CA ALA A 34 7.37 -4.19 -6.99
C ALA A 34 7.92 -5.61 -6.83
N LEU A 35 7.29 -6.58 -7.49
CA LEU A 35 7.68 -7.99 -7.39
C LEU A 35 8.99 -8.29 -8.13
N THR A 36 9.18 -7.71 -9.32
CA THR A 36 10.35 -8.02 -10.15
C THR A 36 11.61 -7.31 -9.68
N THR A 37 11.50 -6.09 -9.15
CA THR A 37 12.66 -5.34 -8.67
C THR A 37 13.03 -5.61 -7.23
N HIS A 38 12.12 -6.21 -6.46
CA HIS A 38 12.24 -6.41 -5.00
C HIS A 38 12.34 -5.10 -4.22
N LYS A 39 11.88 -3.99 -4.80
CA LYS A 39 11.93 -2.66 -4.19
C LYS A 39 10.58 -2.17 -3.67
N GLY A 40 9.53 -2.93 -3.91
CA GLY A 40 8.21 -2.63 -3.41
C GLY A 40 8.01 -3.15 -1.99
N ALA A 41 7.19 -2.44 -1.22
CA ALA A 41 6.87 -2.82 0.14
C ALA A 41 5.40 -2.56 0.45
N VAL A 42 4.84 -3.36 1.34
CA VAL A 42 3.56 -3.13 1.99
C VAL A 42 3.69 -3.41 3.47
N SER A 43 2.71 -2.95 4.24
CA SER A 43 2.60 -3.24 5.66
C SER A 43 1.49 -4.27 5.92
N TYR A 44 1.45 -4.77 7.15
CA TYR A 44 0.37 -5.63 7.63
C TYR A 44 -1.02 -5.03 7.38
N GLN A 45 -1.15 -3.70 7.50
CA GLN A 45 -2.42 -3.01 7.31
C GLN A 45 -2.94 -3.14 5.87
N VAL A 46 -2.06 -3.04 4.89
CA VAL A 46 -2.43 -3.21 3.47
C VAL A 46 -3.00 -4.60 3.24
N VAL A 47 -2.36 -5.63 3.80
CA VAL A 47 -2.84 -7.01 3.69
C VAL A 47 -4.23 -7.15 4.31
N GLN A 48 -4.40 -6.60 5.52
CA GLN A 48 -5.68 -6.67 6.24
C GLN A 48 -6.79 -5.96 5.47
N GLU A 49 -6.54 -4.75 5.00
CA GLU A 49 -7.53 -3.97 4.27
C GLU A 49 -7.91 -4.62 2.94
N PHE A 50 -6.93 -5.16 2.23
CA PHE A 50 -7.20 -5.84 0.96
C PHE A 50 -8.13 -7.04 1.16
N PHE A 51 -7.81 -7.94 2.08
CA PHE A 51 -8.65 -9.14 2.29
C PHE A 51 -10.00 -8.80 2.90
N ASN A 52 -10.09 -7.77 3.73
CA ASN A 52 -11.38 -7.30 4.22
C ASN A 52 -12.29 -6.87 3.06
N LEU A 53 -11.74 -6.15 2.08
CA LEU A 53 -12.49 -5.74 0.89
C LEU A 53 -12.78 -6.93 -0.04
N ALA A 54 -11.81 -7.80 -0.24
CA ALA A 54 -11.95 -8.97 -1.11
C ALA A 54 -13.08 -9.89 -0.63
N LEU A 55 -13.21 -10.06 0.68
CA LEU A 55 -14.24 -10.92 1.26
C LEU A 55 -15.63 -10.29 1.21
N LYS A 56 -15.73 -8.96 1.10
CA LYS A 56 -17.02 -8.25 1.20
C LYS A 56 -17.54 -7.70 -0.12
N ARG A 57 -16.67 -7.21 -1.01
CA ARG A 57 -17.08 -6.29 -2.08
C ARG A 57 -16.68 -6.67 -3.49
N PHE A 58 -15.81 -7.64 -3.70
CA PHE A 58 -15.41 -7.98 -5.07
C PHE A 58 -16.56 -8.72 -5.74
N GLU A 59 -17.00 -8.23 -6.91
CA GLU A 59 -18.02 -8.90 -7.72
C GLU A 59 -17.58 -10.30 -8.11
N ARG A 60 -16.32 -10.43 -8.52
CA ARG A 60 -15.65 -11.71 -8.65
C ARG A 60 -14.99 -12.05 -7.34
N ARG A 61 -15.67 -12.83 -6.55
CA ARG A 61 -15.09 -13.28 -5.29
C ARG A 61 -13.95 -14.23 -5.59
N MET A 62 -12.77 -13.87 -5.12
CA MET A 62 -11.66 -14.78 -5.08
C MET A 62 -12.05 -15.96 -4.21
N ASN A 63 -11.89 -17.19 -4.72
CA ASN A 63 -12.14 -18.36 -3.88
C ASN A 63 -10.99 -18.55 -2.88
N PHE A 64 -11.07 -19.56 -2.04
CA PHE A 64 -10.08 -19.79 -0.99
C PHE A 64 -8.68 -20.01 -1.57
N GLU A 65 -8.56 -20.81 -2.63
CA GLU A 65 -7.28 -21.06 -3.28
C GLU A 65 -6.71 -19.79 -3.89
N ASP A 66 -7.54 -18.96 -4.52
CA ASP A 66 -7.11 -17.68 -5.09
C ASP A 66 -6.55 -16.76 -4.02
N ARG A 67 -7.22 -16.70 -2.86
CA ARG A 67 -6.76 -15.86 -1.74
C ARG A 67 -5.44 -16.37 -1.15
N GLN A 68 -5.31 -17.68 -0.99
CA GLN A 68 -4.06 -18.26 -0.50
C GLN A 68 -2.91 -17.99 -1.46
N GLU A 69 -3.17 -18.13 -2.75
CA GLU A 69 -2.16 -17.88 -3.78
C GLU A 69 -1.78 -16.41 -3.84
N TYR A 70 -2.74 -15.50 -3.73
CA TYR A 70 -2.48 -14.06 -3.69
C TYR A 70 -1.61 -13.69 -2.48
N LEU A 71 -1.94 -14.22 -1.32
CA LEU A 71 -1.13 -14.00 -0.12
C LEU A 71 0.30 -14.49 -0.31
N ALA A 72 0.47 -15.69 -0.88
CA ALA A 72 1.79 -16.31 -1.03
C ALA A 72 2.62 -15.64 -2.13
N ARG A 73 2.02 -15.29 -3.26
CA ARG A 73 2.75 -14.81 -4.44
C ARG A 73 2.90 -13.31 -4.50
N VAL A 74 1.94 -12.57 -3.97
CA VAL A 74 1.93 -11.11 -4.03
C VAL A 74 2.36 -10.50 -2.71
N PHE A 75 1.64 -10.79 -1.64
CA PHE A 75 1.90 -10.11 -0.36
C PHE A 75 3.14 -10.62 0.38
N ARG A 76 3.39 -11.92 0.39
CA ARG A 76 4.55 -12.45 1.12
C ARG A 76 5.87 -11.79 0.70
N PRO A 77 6.17 -11.64 -0.61
CA PRO A 77 7.40 -10.96 -1.01
C PRO A 77 7.44 -9.48 -0.67
N LEU A 78 6.28 -8.83 -0.57
CA LEU A 78 6.19 -7.38 -0.37
C LEU A 78 6.02 -6.97 1.10
N LEU A 79 5.56 -7.88 1.97
CA LEU A 79 5.27 -7.55 3.36
C LEU A 79 6.56 -7.34 4.14
N LYS A 80 6.86 -6.08 4.47
CA LYS A 80 8.09 -5.68 5.15
C LYS A 80 7.85 -5.12 6.55
N ILE A 81 6.67 -4.55 6.80
CA ILE A 81 6.40 -3.83 8.04
C ILE A 81 5.22 -4.48 8.77
N HIS A 82 5.45 -4.78 10.03
CA HIS A 82 4.43 -5.29 10.95
C HIS A 82 4.09 -4.22 11.99
N SER A 83 3.02 -4.43 12.75
CA SER A 83 2.64 -3.50 13.81
C SER A 83 3.70 -3.50 14.93
N SER A 84 3.91 -2.34 15.55
CA SER A 84 4.83 -2.18 16.66
C SER A 84 4.48 -0.91 17.43
N LEU A 85 4.95 -0.82 18.68
CA LEU A 85 4.78 0.43 19.45
C LEU A 85 5.48 1.59 18.76
N ALA A 86 6.66 1.36 18.18
CA ALA A 86 7.40 2.40 17.47
C ALA A 86 6.59 2.95 16.29
N LEU A 87 5.91 2.08 15.54
CA LEU A 87 5.04 2.51 14.45
C LEU A 87 3.87 3.34 14.96
N TYR A 88 3.25 2.93 16.06
CA TYR A 88 2.14 3.70 16.65
C TYR A 88 2.58 5.07 17.13
N GLU A 89 3.75 5.15 17.77
CA GLU A 89 4.30 6.43 18.21
C GLU A 89 4.56 7.38 17.03
N GLU A 90 5.14 6.86 15.95
CA GLU A 90 5.36 7.63 14.73
C GLU A 90 4.03 8.10 14.13
N ALA A 91 3.04 7.22 14.09
CA ALA A 91 1.73 7.56 13.55
C ALA A 91 1.05 8.66 14.39
N LEU A 92 1.19 8.62 15.71
CA LEU A 92 0.67 9.68 16.57
C LEU A 92 1.35 11.03 16.28
N ARG A 93 2.67 11.02 16.07
CA ARG A 93 3.40 12.26 15.71
C ARG A 93 2.93 12.80 14.37
N LEU A 94 2.77 11.93 13.38
CA LEU A 94 2.31 12.30 12.04
C LEU A 94 0.88 12.86 12.08
N HIS A 95 0.01 12.24 12.86
CA HIS A 95 -1.35 12.73 13.04
C HIS A 95 -1.35 14.14 13.67
N ALA A 96 -0.58 14.33 14.72
CA ALA A 96 -0.53 15.62 15.41
C ALA A 96 0.04 16.73 14.53
N ALA A 97 1.09 16.45 13.77
CA ALA A 97 1.79 17.45 12.96
C ALA A 97 1.07 17.77 11.64
N ASN A 98 0.40 16.79 11.05
CA ASN A 98 -0.11 16.91 9.67
C ASN A 98 -1.63 16.73 9.56
N LYS A 99 -2.33 16.50 10.65
CA LYS A 99 -3.78 16.27 10.68
C LYS A 99 -4.23 15.08 9.83
N LEU A 100 -3.37 14.07 9.68
CA LEU A 100 -3.72 12.84 8.98
C LEU A 100 -4.69 12.02 9.81
N GLN A 101 -5.62 11.34 9.15
CA GLN A 101 -6.42 10.32 9.81
C GLN A 101 -5.51 9.20 10.32
N TRP A 102 -5.95 8.52 11.39
CA TRP A 102 -5.13 7.51 12.06
C TRP A 102 -4.58 6.45 11.12
N TYR A 103 -5.45 5.86 10.28
CA TYR A 103 -5.01 4.79 9.37
C TYR A 103 -4.09 5.32 8.26
N ASP A 104 -4.29 6.56 7.82
CA ASP A 104 -3.37 7.22 6.87
C ASP A 104 -2.02 7.47 7.53
N ALA A 105 -2.02 7.90 8.78
CA ALA A 105 -0.78 8.10 9.54
C ALA A 105 0.00 6.79 9.69
N LEU A 106 -0.70 5.68 9.90
CA LEU A 106 -0.07 4.36 9.98
C LEU A 106 0.56 3.94 8.64
N ILE A 107 -0.10 4.22 7.54
CA ILE A 107 0.45 3.93 6.20
C ILE A 107 1.70 4.77 5.93
N VAL A 108 1.65 6.07 6.20
CA VAL A 108 2.82 6.95 6.03
C VAL A 108 3.96 6.50 6.94
N GLY A 109 3.65 6.19 8.20
CA GLY A 109 4.66 5.71 9.16
C GLY A 109 5.32 4.42 8.70
N ALA A 110 4.53 3.47 8.19
CA ALA A 110 5.06 2.20 7.68
C ALA A 110 5.96 2.42 6.46
N ALA A 111 5.56 3.29 5.52
CA ALA A 111 6.37 3.61 4.35
C ALA A 111 7.71 4.22 4.74
N ARG A 112 7.72 5.10 5.74
CA ARG A 112 8.95 5.69 6.26
C ARG A 112 9.83 4.65 6.95
N GLU A 113 9.24 3.80 7.77
CA GLU A 113 9.98 2.75 8.49
C GLU A 113 10.65 1.78 7.51
N SER A 114 10.01 1.47 6.38
CA SER A 114 10.57 0.59 5.37
C SER A 114 11.64 1.26 4.50
N GLY A 115 11.91 2.55 4.72
CA GLY A 115 12.94 3.27 3.96
C GLY A 115 12.54 3.64 2.55
N CYS A 116 11.25 3.74 2.27
CA CYS A 116 10.76 4.09 0.95
C CYS A 116 10.93 5.56 0.63
N ALA A 117 11.23 5.86 -0.63
CA ALA A 117 11.28 7.23 -1.14
C ALA A 117 9.92 7.69 -1.64
N ILE A 118 9.07 6.76 -2.07
CA ILE A 118 7.76 7.04 -2.64
C ILE A 118 6.71 6.17 -1.96
N LEU A 119 5.56 6.79 -1.67
CA LEU A 119 4.33 6.10 -1.29
C LEU A 119 3.30 6.36 -2.40
N TYR A 120 2.95 5.31 -3.12
CA TYR A 120 1.88 5.39 -4.12
C TYR A 120 0.53 5.25 -3.43
N SER A 121 -0.25 6.32 -3.46
CA SER A 121 -1.56 6.38 -2.81
C SER A 121 -2.48 7.34 -3.55
N GLU A 122 -3.73 6.96 -3.72
CA GLU A 122 -4.76 7.81 -4.27
C GLU A 122 -5.41 8.68 -3.17
N ASP A 123 -5.37 8.22 -1.92
CA ASP A 123 -6.11 8.83 -0.82
C ASP A 123 -5.38 10.00 -0.16
N LEU A 124 -4.08 10.08 -0.31
CA LEU A 124 -3.24 11.12 0.28
C LEU A 124 -2.96 12.21 -0.74
N GLN A 125 -2.53 13.38 -0.26
CA GLN A 125 -2.28 14.52 -1.13
C GLN A 125 -1.06 14.27 -2.01
N ASN A 126 -1.26 14.28 -3.33
CA ASN A 126 -0.19 14.10 -4.29
C ASN A 126 0.88 15.17 -4.14
N GLY A 127 2.13 14.76 -4.09
CA GLY A 127 3.28 15.65 -3.96
C GLY A 127 3.64 16.02 -2.53
N GLN A 128 2.83 15.66 -1.55
CA GLN A 128 3.16 15.94 -0.14
C GLN A 128 4.39 15.13 0.28
N LYS A 129 5.24 15.75 1.09
CA LYS A 129 6.46 15.11 1.61
C LYS A 129 6.39 14.93 3.11
N PHE A 130 6.90 13.80 3.56
CA PHE A 130 7.10 13.47 4.97
C PHE A 130 8.56 13.10 5.14
N GLY A 131 9.42 14.10 5.43
CA GLY A 131 10.85 13.90 5.37
C GLY A 131 11.30 13.60 3.94
N THR A 132 11.93 12.46 3.72
CA THR A 132 12.38 12.03 2.39
C THR A 132 11.34 11.22 1.62
N LEU A 133 10.20 10.90 2.25
CA LEU A 133 9.11 10.19 1.61
C LEU A 133 8.22 11.17 0.84
N LYS A 134 7.92 10.86 -0.42
CA LYS A 134 7.02 11.64 -1.25
C LYS A 134 5.77 10.83 -1.61
N ILE A 135 4.62 11.47 -1.50
CA ILE A 135 3.35 10.88 -1.92
C ILE A 135 3.19 11.08 -3.42
N VAL A 136 2.85 10.01 -4.12
CA VAL A 136 2.57 10.05 -5.57
C VAL A 136 1.24 9.36 -5.82
N ASN A 137 0.30 10.07 -6.43
CA ASN A 137 -0.92 9.45 -6.95
C ASN A 137 -0.62 8.96 -8.37
N PRO A 138 -0.54 7.64 -8.59
CA PRO A 138 -0.11 7.10 -9.89
C PRO A 138 -1.20 7.21 -10.96
N PHE A 139 -2.41 7.60 -10.58
CA PHE A 139 -3.57 7.65 -11.46
C PHE A 139 -3.83 9.05 -12.03
N LEU A 140 -3.03 10.02 -11.67
CA LEU A 140 -3.14 11.37 -12.22
C LEU A 140 -2.46 11.50 -13.58
#